data_89af54a5633978dff6aebdf2c1a24b7e
#
_entry.id   89af54a5633978dff6aebdf2c1a24b7e
#
_cell.length_a   1.000
_cell.length_b   1.000
_cell.length_c   1.000
_cell.angle_alpha   90.00
_cell.angle_beta   90.00
_cell.angle_gamma   90.00
#
_symmetry.space_group_name_H-M   'P 1'
#
loop_
_entity.id
_entity.type
_entity.pdbx_description
1 polymer ?
#
loop_
_entity_poly.entity_id
_entity_poly.type
_entity_poly.pdbx_seq_one_letter_code
_entity_poly.pdbx_strand_id
1 'polypeptide(L)'
;MDTLASYDELPYDSLPLPETQPDFLAAVARLHGFDAPDPRRARILELGCAQGGNLIPLAWRWADSRCVGVELSRVQAEAGAAFVDALGLRNARILHGDLALAADRGDL
;
A
#
# COMPACT_ATOMS: atom_id res chain seq x y z
N MET A 1 21.31 8.30 15.15
CA MET A 1 20.72 8.68 13.86
C MET A 1 19.21 8.63 13.98
N ASP A 2 18.52 9.66 13.52
CA ASP A 2 17.07 9.66 13.47
C ASP A 2 16.59 8.57 12.49
N THR A 3 15.60 7.78 12.90
CA THR A 3 15.05 6.69 12.07
C THR A 3 14.52 7.22 10.74
N LEU A 4 13.82 8.35 10.78
CA LEU A 4 13.25 8.96 9.56
C LEU A 4 14.36 9.36 8.58
N ALA A 5 15.40 10.04 9.08
CA ALA A 5 16.54 10.44 8.24
C ALA A 5 17.24 9.22 7.63
N SER A 6 17.38 8.13 8.39
CA SER A 6 17.95 6.88 7.90
C SER A 6 17.16 6.26 6.75
N TYR A 7 15.82 6.28 6.84
CA TYR A 7 14.97 5.78 5.77
C TYR A 7 15.01 6.65 4.51
N ASP A 8 15.16 7.97 4.68
CA ASP A 8 15.25 8.89 3.54
C ASP A 8 16.62 8.80 2.84
N GLU A 9 17.70 8.55 3.59
CA GLU A 9 19.06 8.41 3.05
C GLU A 9 19.27 7.08 2.31
N LEU A 10 18.71 5.99 2.83
CA LEU A 10 18.87 4.64 2.28
C LEU A 10 17.48 3.97 2.19
N PRO A 11 16.67 4.37 1.20
CA PRO A 11 15.36 3.77 1.03
C PRO A 11 15.46 2.28 0.66
N TYR A 12 14.55 1.48 1.23
CA TYR A 12 14.44 0.07 0.86
C TYR A 12 13.94 -0.09 -0.58
N ASP A 13 14.37 -1.17 -1.22
CA ASP A 13 13.82 -1.57 -2.50
C ASP A 13 12.32 -1.79 -2.37
N SER A 14 11.58 -1.27 -3.33
CA SER A 14 10.13 -1.38 -3.38
C SER A 14 9.73 -2.37 -4.46
N LEU A 15 9.33 -3.58 -4.06
CA LEU A 15 9.08 -4.70 -4.95
C LEU A 15 7.67 -5.26 -4.74
N PRO A 16 7.07 -5.85 -5.80
CA PRO A 16 5.80 -6.56 -5.63
C PRO A 16 5.98 -7.84 -4.81
N LEU A 17 4.98 -8.13 -3.98
CA LEU A 17 4.94 -9.31 -3.11
C LEU A 17 3.73 -10.16 -3.48
N PRO A 18 3.91 -11.22 -4.28
CA PRO A 18 2.79 -12.03 -4.79
C PRO A 18 1.90 -12.60 -3.70
N GLU A 19 2.47 -12.97 -2.56
CA GLU A 19 1.74 -13.55 -1.43
C GLU A 19 0.82 -12.56 -0.71
N THR A 20 0.90 -11.27 -1.01
CA THR A 20 0.01 -10.23 -0.46
C THR A 20 -1.14 -9.88 -1.42
N GLN A 21 -1.24 -10.55 -2.56
CA GLN A 21 -2.34 -10.31 -3.49
C GLN A 21 -3.70 -10.62 -2.85
N PRO A 22 -4.74 -9.78 -3.09
CA PRO A 22 -6.03 -9.93 -2.43
C PRO A 22 -6.69 -11.29 -2.65
N ASP A 23 -6.56 -11.88 -3.84
CA ASP A 23 -7.11 -13.19 -4.15
C ASP A 23 -6.42 -14.30 -3.36
N PHE A 24 -5.10 -14.22 -3.22
CA PHE A 24 -4.34 -15.17 -2.40
C PHE A 24 -4.73 -15.05 -0.92
N LEU A 25 -4.76 -13.82 -0.38
CA LEU A 25 -5.13 -13.59 1.02
C LEU A 25 -6.58 -14.02 1.29
N ALA A 26 -7.49 -13.76 0.37
CA ALA A 26 -8.88 -14.18 0.49
C ALA A 26 -9.01 -15.71 0.51
N ALA A 27 -8.26 -16.40 -0.35
CA ALA A 27 -8.27 -17.86 -0.38
C ALA A 27 -7.73 -18.45 0.94
N VAL A 28 -6.64 -17.94 1.44
CA VAL A 28 -6.06 -18.38 2.73
C VAL A 28 -7.04 -18.10 3.88
N ALA A 29 -7.64 -16.92 3.93
CA ALA A 29 -8.62 -16.57 4.95
C ALA A 29 -9.81 -17.54 4.95
N ARG A 30 -10.35 -17.86 3.78
CA ARG A 30 -11.48 -18.79 3.64
C ARG A 30 -11.12 -20.20 4.05
N LEU A 31 -9.90 -20.66 3.74
CA LEU A 31 -9.42 -21.96 4.21
C LEU A 31 -9.35 -22.05 5.74
N HIS A 32 -9.19 -20.93 6.42
CA HIS A 32 -9.19 -20.84 7.88
C HIS A 32 -10.56 -20.47 8.47
N GLY A 33 -11.61 -20.45 7.66
CA GLY A 33 -12.98 -20.22 8.13
C GLY A 33 -13.37 -18.75 8.29
N PHE A 34 -12.59 -17.82 7.75
CA PHE A 34 -12.89 -16.40 7.78
C PHE A 34 -13.61 -15.95 6.51
N ASP A 35 -14.59 -15.07 6.65
CA ASP A 35 -15.15 -14.35 5.51
C ASP A 35 -14.14 -13.31 5.04
N ALA A 36 -13.85 -13.34 3.75
CA ALA A 36 -12.97 -12.36 3.13
C ALA A 36 -13.75 -11.47 2.16
N PRO A 37 -13.40 -10.18 2.06
CA PRO A 37 -13.97 -9.32 1.02
C PRO A 37 -13.72 -9.89 -0.38
N ASP A 38 -14.59 -9.55 -1.32
CA ASP A 38 -14.35 -9.86 -2.73
C ASP A 38 -13.08 -9.13 -3.18
N PRO A 39 -12.03 -9.85 -3.64
CA PRO A 39 -10.77 -9.22 -4.05
C PRO A 39 -10.95 -8.13 -5.09
N ARG A 40 -11.95 -8.26 -5.95
CA ARG A 40 -12.23 -7.30 -7.03
C ARG A 40 -12.72 -5.94 -6.52
N ARG A 41 -13.22 -5.87 -5.29
CA ARG A 41 -13.82 -4.67 -4.68
C ARG A 41 -13.30 -4.39 -3.28
N ALA A 42 -12.18 -4.99 -2.92
CA ALA A 42 -11.64 -4.88 -1.59
C ALA A 42 -11.13 -3.46 -1.29
N ARG A 43 -11.19 -3.10 -0.03
CA ARG A 43 -10.45 -1.95 0.51
C ARG A 43 -9.14 -2.48 1.06
N ILE A 44 -8.05 -1.93 0.58
CA ILE A 44 -6.70 -2.44 0.85
C ILE A 44 -5.89 -1.32 1.48
N LEU A 45 -5.31 -1.60 2.64
CA LEU A 45 -4.39 -0.71 3.32
C LEU A 45 -3.03 -1.40 3.43
N GLU A 46 -1.99 -0.75 2.94
CA GLU A 46 -0.61 -1.21 3.10
C GLU A 46 0.16 -0.23 3.98
N LEU A 47 0.53 -0.68 5.17
CA LEU A 47 1.37 0.09 6.09
C LEU A 47 2.83 -0.16 5.77
N GLY A 48 3.61 0.90 5.56
CA GLY A 48 5.00 0.78 5.13
C GLY A 48 5.09 0.44 3.64
N CYS A 49 4.36 1.14 2.79
CA CYS A 49 4.26 0.81 1.37
C CYS A 49 5.48 1.22 0.53
N ALA A 50 6.45 1.89 1.11
CA ALA A 50 7.63 2.43 0.39
C ALA A 50 7.20 3.30 -0.80
N GLN A 51 7.77 3.07 -1.98
CA GLN A 51 7.39 3.78 -3.21
C GLN A 51 6.16 3.19 -3.91
N GLY A 52 5.49 2.25 -3.28
CA GLY A 52 4.33 1.59 -3.87
C GLY A 52 4.66 0.42 -4.80
N GLY A 53 5.86 -0.16 -4.69
CA GLY A 53 6.27 -1.27 -5.56
C GLY A 53 5.39 -2.50 -5.47
N ASN A 54 4.69 -2.68 -4.36
CA ASN A 54 3.67 -3.71 -4.19
C ASN A 54 2.25 -3.17 -4.44
N LEU A 55 1.94 -2.01 -3.87
CA LEU A 55 0.59 -1.43 -3.92
C LEU A 55 0.19 -1.02 -5.33
N ILE A 56 1.08 -0.42 -6.12
CA ILE A 56 0.77 0.12 -7.44
C ILE A 56 0.40 -1.00 -8.43
N PRO A 57 1.20 -2.08 -8.60
CA PRO A 57 0.80 -3.20 -9.45
C PRO A 57 -0.51 -3.87 -9.00
N LEU A 58 -0.74 -3.93 -7.69
CA LEU A 58 -1.95 -4.46 -7.10
C LEU A 58 -3.17 -3.60 -7.48
N ALA A 59 -3.07 -2.29 -7.33
CA ALA A 59 -4.13 -1.36 -7.72
C ALA A 59 -4.41 -1.39 -9.22
N TRP A 60 -3.38 -1.55 -10.04
CA TRP A 60 -3.51 -1.72 -11.49
C TRP A 60 -4.31 -2.97 -11.84
N ARG A 61 -3.97 -4.10 -11.21
CA ARG A 61 -4.63 -5.38 -11.47
C ARG A 61 -6.08 -5.38 -11.00
N TRP A 62 -6.34 -4.78 -9.82
CA TRP A 62 -7.64 -4.78 -9.16
C TRP A 62 -8.28 -3.40 -9.25
N ALA A 63 -8.65 -3.00 -10.46
CA ALA A 63 -9.06 -1.63 -10.78
C ALA A 63 -10.28 -1.12 -9.99
N ASP A 64 -11.16 -2.03 -9.54
CA ASP A 64 -12.33 -1.69 -8.74
C ASP A 64 -12.08 -1.74 -7.22
N SER A 65 -10.87 -2.11 -6.81
CA SER A 65 -10.46 -2.04 -5.41
C SER A 65 -10.08 -0.60 -5.02
N ARG A 66 -9.99 -0.36 -3.71
CA ARG A 66 -9.48 0.90 -3.16
C ARG A 66 -8.20 0.62 -2.40
N CYS A 67 -7.10 1.19 -2.85
CA CYS A 67 -5.78 0.94 -2.30
C CYS A 67 -5.22 2.22 -1.67
N VAL A 68 -4.84 2.13 -0.40
CA VAL A 68 -4.17 3.21 0.32
C VAL A 68 -2.89 2.68 0.93
N GLY A 69 -1.79 3.36 0.67
CA GLY A 69 -0.51 3.11 1.30
C GLY A 69 -0.13 4.24 2.24
N VAL A 70 0.50 3.91 3.35
CA VAL A 70 1.08 4.88 4.29
C VAL A 70 2.55 4.58 4.44
N GLU A 71 3.40 5.59 4.28
CA GLU A 71 4.85 5.46 4.34
C GLU A 71 5.47 6.54 5.21
N LEU A 72 6.38 6.14 6.11
CA LEU A 72 7.09 7.03 7.02
C LEU A 72 8.13 7.89 6.30
N SER A 73 8.82 7.33 5.30
CA SER A 73 9.79 8.07 4.49
C SER A 73 9.07 9.04 3.55
N ARG A 74 9.29 10.33 3.75
CA ARG A 74 8.75 11.36 2.85
C ARG A 74 9.22 11.17 1.42
N VAL A 75 10.50 10.87 1.23
CA VAL A 75 11.10 10.68 -0.09
C VAL A 75 10.40 9.54 -0.84
N GLN A 76 10.19 8.41 -0.17
CA GLN A 76 9.52 7.26 -0.79
C GLN A 76 8.04 7.52 -1.02
N ALA A 77 7.34 8.13 -0.06
CA ALA A 77 5.92 8.45 -0.20
C ALA A 77 5.66 9.40 -1.37
N GLU A 78 6.46 10.45 -1.50
CA GLU A 78 6.34 11.41 -2.60
C GLU A 78 6.65 10.77 -3.96
N ALA A 79 7.68 9.93 -4.02
CA ALA A 79 8.00 9.20 -5.24
C ALA A 79 6.86 8.26 -5.66
N GLY A 80 6.29 7.54 -4.70
CA GLY A 80 5.14 6.65 -4.95
C GLY A 80 3.90 7.41 -5.40
N ALA A 81 3.57 8.52 -4.75
CA ALA A 81 2.45 9.37 -5.15
C ALA A 81 2.61 9.91 -6.58
N ALA A 82 3.83 10.30 -6.95
CA ALA A 82 4.14 10.74 -8.31
C ALA A 82 3.92 9.62 -9.34
N PHE A 83 4.26 8.39 -9.00
CA PHE A 83 4.00 7.22 -9.84
C PHE A 83 2.51 6.96 -10.04
N VAL A 84 1.73 7.03 -8.97
CA VAL A 84 0.27 6.89 -9.03
C VAL A 84 -0.32 7.91 -10.00
N ASP A 85 0.10 9.17 -9.88
CA ASP A 85 -0.36 10.25 -10.76
C ASP A 85 0.07 10.03 -12.20
N ALA A 86 1.32 9.65 -12.43
CA ALA A 86 1.85 9.42 -13.78
C ALA A 86 1.13 8.27 -14.50
N LEU A 87 0.70 7.24 -13.77
CA LEU A 87 -0.05 6.12 -14.30
C LEU A 87 -1.54 6.39 -14.41
N GLY A 88 -2.03 7.51 -13.89
CA GLY A 88 -3.44 7.85 -13.90
C GLY A 88 -4.32 6.93 -13.07
N LEU A 89 -3.78 6.30 -12.04
CA LEU A 89 -4.54 5.40 -11.17
C LEU A 89 -5.47 6.19 -10.26
N ARG A 90 -6.77 5.91 -10.35
CA ARG A 90 -7.80 6.56 -9.55
C ARG A 90 -8.12 5.83 -8.26
N ASN A 91 -7.69 4.59 -8.14
CA ASN A 91 -8.00 3.70 -7.03
C ASN A 91 -6.83 3.49 -6.07
N ALA A 92 -5.75 4.25 -6.21
CA ALA A 92 -4.58 4.18 -5.34
C ALA A 92 -4.19 5.55 -4.79
N ARG A 93 -3.83 5.59 -3.51
CA ARG A 93 -3.23 6.76 -2.87
C ARG A 93 -2.07 6.33 -2.00
N ILE A 94 -1.00 7.11 -2.01
CA ILE A 94 0.14 6.93 -1.11
C ILE A 94 0.28 8.18 -0.27
N LEU A 95 0.24 8.00 1.04
CA LEU A 95 0.25 9.06 2.03
C LEU A 95 1.53 8.98 2.86
N HIS A 96 2.15 10.13 3.09
CA HIS A 96 3.23 10.25 4.06
C HIS A 96 2.66 10.32 5.47
N GLY A 97 3.18 9.51 6.38
CA GLY A 97 2.73 9.53 7.77
C GLY A 97 3.38 8.48 8.63
N ASP A 98 3.21 8.64 9.93
CA ASP A 98 3.65 7.69 10.93
C ASP A 98 2.65 6.54 11.03
N LEU A 99 3.11 5.31 10.86
CA LEU A 99 2.28 4.10 10.93
C LEU A 99 1.62 3.92 12.29
N ALA A 100 2.28 4.36 13.36
CA ALA A 100 1.74 4.29 14.72
C ALA A 100 0.49 5.17 14.89
N LEU A 101 0.33 6.20 14.07
CA LEU A 101 -0.79 7.13 14.09
C LEU A 101 -1.82 6.86 13.00
N ALA A 102 -1.62 5.82 12.20
CA ALA A 102 -2.48 5.52 11.05
C ALA A 102 -3.94 5.26 11.45
N ALA A 103 -4.18 4.63 12.60
CA ALA A 103 -5.51 4.35 13.10
C ALA A 103 -6.35 5.61 13.38
N ASP A 104 -5.69 6.73 13.66
CA ASP A 104 -6.35 8.00 13.99
C ASP A 104 -6.61 8.88 12.76
N ARG A 105 -6.19 8.43 11.59
CA ARG A 105 -6.39 9.19 10.35
C ARG A 105 -7.81 9.00 9.83
N GLY A 106 -8.50 10.10 9.60
CA GLY A 106 -9.84 10.08 9.00
C GLY A 106 -9.85 9.94 7.49
N ASP A 107 -8.67 9.95 6.84
CA ASP A 107 -8.51 9.90 5.38
C ASP A 107 -8.18 8.50 4.82
N LEU A 108 -8.16 7.50 5.67
CA LEU A 108 -7.90 6.11 5.25
C LEU A 108 -9.14 5.35 4.78
#